data_6e8aa07e3ee09720aa4c6dd4991527d3
#
_entry.id   6e8aa07e3ee09720aa4c6dd4991527d3
#
_cell.length_a   1.000
_cell.length_b   1.000
_cell.length_c   1.000
_cell.angle_alpha   90.00
_cell.angle_beta   90.00
_cell.angle_gamma   90.00
#
_symmetry.space_group_name_H-M   'P 1'
#
loop_
_entity.id
_entity.type
_entity.pdbx_description
1 polymer ?
#
loop_
_entity_poly.entity_id
_entity_poly.type
_entity_poly.pdbx_seq_one_letter_code
_entity_poly.pdbx_strand_id
1 'polypeptide(L)'
;MLPELLKTAIQPFETPGREQFRIQPTPIRINPAAALPLVMTINELCTNAIKHGALTVAGGRVDIATKVNEGRGTFHFKWSEKGGPPVGEPSRRSFGMFLIERGFAQQFSGSTRMRFKPSGVVCEIDVPLAAIEEQIAD
;
A
#
# COMPACT_ATOMS: atom_id res chain seq x y z
N MET A 1 -13.04 9.30 -2.93
CA MET A 1 -12.86 8.76 -1.56
C MET A 1 -11.79 7.68 -1.57
N LEU A 2 -11.00 7.65 -0.54
CA LEU A 2 -9.93 6.66 -0.42
C LEU A 2 -10.43 5.20 -0.46
N PRO A 3 -11.52 4.83 0.22
CA PRO A 3 -11.97 3.44 0.19
C PRO A 3 -12.20 2.89 -1.21
N GLU A 4 -12.86 3.65 -2.07
CA GLU A 4 -13.14 3.23 -3.44
C GLU A 4 -11.86 3.16 -4.27
N LEU A 5 -10.93 4.08 -4.04
CA LEU A 5 -9.63 4.10 -4.72
C LEU A 5 -8.84 2.83 -4.41
N LEU A 6 -8.80 2.43 -3.14
CA LEU A 6 -8.10 1.22 -2.72
C LEU A 6 -8.72 -0.03 -3.33
N LYS A 7 -10.05 -0.13 -3.32
CA LYS A 7 -10.76 -1.26 -3.93
C LYS A 7 -10.49 -1.35 -5.42
N THR A 8 -10.51 -0.23 -6.11
CA THR A 8 -10.22 -0.18 -7.54
C THR A 8 -8.79 -0.59 -7.83
N ALA A 9 -7.84 -0.16 -7.00
CA ALA A 9 -6.43 -0.46 -7.20
C ALA A 9 -6.11 -1.95 -7.09
N ILE A 10 -6.79 -2.68 -6.19
CA ILE A 10 -6.52 -4.11 -5.99
C ILE A 10 -7.35 -5.01 -6.89
N GLN A 11 -8.43 -4.50 -7.50
CA GLN A 11 -9.37 -5.30 -8.27
C GLN A 11 -8.72 -6.18 -9.35
N PRO A 12 -7.76 -5.71 -10.15
CA PRO A 12 -7.11 -6.56 -11.15
C PRO A 12 -6.35 -7.74 -10.56
N PHE A 13 -6.04 -7.70 -9.28
CA PHE A 13 -5.23 -8.72 -8.60
C PHE A 13 -6.06 -9.66 -7.74
N GLU A 14 -7.37 -9.44 -7.66
CA GLU A 14 -8.26 -10.32 -6.91
C GLU A 14 -8.57 -11.59 -7.70
N THR A 15 -8.61 -12.73 -6.99
CA THR A 15 -9.02 -14.00 -7.58
C THR A 15 -10.45 -14.29 -7.14
N PRO A 16 -11.39 -14.51 -8.05
CA PRO A 16 -12.77 -14.83 -7.68
C PRO A 16 -12.86 -16.03 -6.73
N GLY A 17 -13.65 -15.88 -5.67
CA GLY A 17 -13.86 -16.93 -4.69
C GLY A 17 -12.78 -17.02 -3.62
N ARG A 18 -11.79 -16.13 -3.62
CA ARG A 18 -10.73 -16.09 -2.60
C ARG A 18 -10.72 -14.73 -1.92
N GLU A 19 -10.69 -14.74 -0.59
CA GLU A 19 -10.52 -13.51 0.19
C GLU A 19 -9.04 -13.29 0.46
N GLN A 20 -8.36 -12.66 -0.50
CA GLN A 20 -6.92 -12.42 -0.43
C GLN A 20 -6.58 -11.05 0.15
N PHE A 21 -7.53 -10.12 0.11
CA PHE A 21 -7.32 -8.74 0.55
C PHE A 21 -8.31 -8.34 1.63
N ARG A 22 -7.80 -7.74 2.69
CA ARG A 22 -8.64 -7.10 3.71
C ARG A 22 -8.26 -5.64 3.77
N ILE A 23 -9.23 -4.75 3.60
CA ILE A 23 -9.00 -3.30 3.57
C ILE A 23 -9.70 -2.65 4.74
N GLN A 24 -8.95 -1.86 5.51
CA GLN A 24 -9.47 -1.06 6.61
C GLN A 24 -9.13 0.41 6.30
N PRO A 25 -9.95 1.07 5.50
CA PRO A 25 -9.64 2.42 5.01
C PRO A 25 -10.16 3.51 5.93
N THR A 26 -9.52 4.68 5.85
CA THR A 26 -10.03 5.91 6.44
C THR A 26 -10.88 6.65 5.41
N PRO A 27 -12.04 7.19 5.78
CA PRO A 27 -12.93 7.85 4.81
C PRO A 27 -12.49 9.29 4.51
N ILE A 28 -11.36 9.44 3.84
CA ILE A 28 -10.85 10.75 3.40
C ILE A 28 -10.92 10.87 1.89
N ARG A 29 -10.91 12.09 1.40
CA ARG A 29 -10.85 12.38 -0.04
C ARG A 29 -9.40 12.60 -0.43
N ILE A 30 -8.94 11.83 -1.41
CA ILE A 30 -7.58 11.97 -1.94
C ILE A 30 -7.62 12.94 -3.11
N ASN A 31 -6.68 13.90 -3.14
CA ASN A 31 -6.61 14.82 -4.26
C ASN A 31 -6.14 14.09 -5.53
N PRO A 32 -6.48 14.62 -6.72
CA PRO A 32 -6.14 13.94 -7.98
C PRO A 32 -4.64 13.75 -8.18
N ALA A 33 -3.81 14.67 -7.70
CA ALA A 33 -2.36 14.57 -7.86
C ALA A 33 -1.78 13.40 -7.06
N ALA A 34 -2.41 13.01 -5.95
CA ALA A 34 -1.96 11.91 -5.11
C ALA A 34 -2.56 10.57 -5.51
N ALA A 35 -3.72 10.56 -6.16
CA ALA A 35 -4.45 9.34 -6.48
C ALA A 35 -3.66 8.38 -7.37
N LEU A 36 -3.13 8.85 -8.48
CA LEU A 36 -2.40 7.99 -9.40
C LEU A 36 -1.11 7.43 -8.81
N PRO A 37 -0.24 8.23 -8.17
CA PRO A 37 0.95 7.68 -7.53
C PRO A 37 0.64 6.65 -6.44
N LEU A 38 -0.44 6.82 -5.69
CA LEU A 38 -0.86 5.85 -4.68
C LEU A 38 -1.28 4.53 -5.35
N VAL A 39 -2.10 4.61 -6.39
CA VAL A 39 -2.52 3.42 -7.15
C VAL A 39 -1.31 2.69 -7.74
N MET A 40 -0.34 3.40 -8.29
CA MET A 40 0.87 2.80 -8.84
C MET A 40 1.68 2.07 -7.77
N THR A 41 1.80 2.66 -6.59
CA THR A 41 2.48 2.01 -5.46
C THR A 41 1.78 0.71 -5.06
N ILE A 42 0.46 0.75 -4.96
CA ILE A 42 -0.34 -0.44 -4.63
C ILE A 42 -0.19 -1.51 -5.71
N ASN A 43 -0.20 -1.13 -6.98
CA ASN A 43 -0.02 -2.08 -8.08
C ASN A 43 1.33 -2.79 -8.00
N GLU A 44 2.40 -2.07 -7.66
CA GLU A 44 3.73 -2.67 -7.49
C GLU A 44 3.78 -3.61 -6.29
N LEU A 45 3.14 -3.24 -5.19
CA LEU A 45 3.04 -4.11 -4.02
C LEU A 45 2.26 -5.40 -4.35
N CYS A 46 1.15 -5.28 -5.07
CA CYS A 46 0.36 -6.43 -5.52
C CYS A 46 1.17 -7.34 -6.43
N THR A 47 1.87 -6.77 -7.40
CA THR A 47 2.70 -7.52 -8.35
C THR A 47 3.79 -8.30 -7.61
N ASN A 48 4.45 -7.66 -6.65
CA ASN A 48 5.49 -8.33 -5.86
C ASN A 48 4.90 -9.44 -5.00
N ALA A 49 3.73 -9.24 -4.41
CA ALA A 49 3.07 -10.26 -3.60
C ALA A 49 2.70 -11.50 -4.43
N ILE A 50 2.25 -11.30 -5.66
CA ILE A 50 1.87 -12.38 -6.57
C ILE A 50 3.10 -13.14 -7.07
N LYS A 51 4.19 -12.45 -7.36
CA LYS A 51 5.40 -13.07 -7.90
C LYS A 51 6.28 -13.69 -6.83
N HIS A 52 6.40 -13.05 -5.67
CA HIS A 52 7.42 -13.41 -4.68
C HIS A 52 6.91 -13.51 -3.24
N GLY A 53 5.69 -13.08 -2.97
CA GLY A 53 5.19 -12.91 -1.61
C GLY A 53 4.00 -13.79 -1.27
N ALA A 54 3.15 -13.26 -0.39
CA ALA A 54 2.04 -13.99 0.21
C ALA A 54 1.05 -14.53 -0.81
N LEU A 55 0.85 -13.85 -1.92
CA LEU A 55 -0.15 -14.25 -2.92
C LEU A 55 0.36 -15.34 -3.88
N THR A 56 1.58 -15.85 -3.68
CA THR A 56 2.09 -16.99 -4.41
C THR A 56 1.40 -18.29 -4.00
N VAL A 57 0.77 -18.34 -2.83
CA VAL A 57 0.11 -19.53 -2.29
C VAL A 57 -1.34 -19.23 -1.94
N ALA A 58 -2.17 -20.28 -1.96
CA ALA A 58 -3.61 -20.15 -1.79
C ALA A 58 -4.02 -19.59 -0.40
N GLY A 59 -3.26 -19.86 0.62
CA GLY A 59 -3.56 -19.38 1.99
C GLY A 59 -3.03 -17.98 2.29
N GLY A 60 -2.33 -17.37 1.36
CA GLY A 60 -1.75 -16.05 1.56
C GLY A 60 -2.78 -14.94 1.46
N ARG A 61 -2.54 -13.87 2.20
CA ARG A 61 -3.42 -12.72 2.19
C ARG A 61 -2.65 -11.43 2.43
N VAL A 62 -3.30 -10.31 2.11
CA VAL A 62 -2.78 -8.97 2.29
C VAL A 62 -3.78 -8.16 3.12
N ASP A 63 -3.29 -7.52 4.16
CA ASP A 63 -4.06 -6.56 4.94
C ASP A 63 -3.57 -5.16 4.58
N ILE A 64 -4.51 -4.29 4.19
CA ILE A 64 -4.24 -2.88 3.89
C ILE A 64 -5.00 -2.04 4.91
N ALA A 65 -4.27 -1.26 5.70
CA ALA A 65 -4.88 -0.38 6.69
C ALA A 65 -4.38 1.04 6.51
N THR A 66 -5.26 2.00 6.74
CA THR A 66 -4.89 3.41 6.72
C THR A 66 -5.32 4.06 8.02
N LYS A 67 -4.62 5.11 8.41
CA LYS A 67 -4.88 5.82 9.65
C LYS A 67 -4.54 7.29 9.48
N VAL A 68 -5.35 8.15 10.07
CA VAL A 68 -5.08 9.58 10.13
C VAL A 68 -4.78 9.94 11.58
N ASN A 69 -3.66 10.63 11.81
CA ASN A 69 -3.32 11.21 13.09
C ASN A 69 -3.56 12.71 12.98
N GLU A 70 -4.70 13.17 13.48
CA GLU A 70 -5.08 14.58 13.37
C GLU A 70 -4.15 15.50 14.19
N GLY A 71 -3.67 15.02 15.33
CA GLY A 71 -2.74 15.78 16.16
C GLY A 71 -1.42 16.08 15.48
N ARG A 72 -0.93 15.17 14.66
CA ARG A 72 0.31 15.35 13.90
C ARG A 72 0.07 15.76 12.46
N GLY A 73 -1.18 15.73 11.98
CA GLY A 73 -1.50 16.03 10.60
C GLY A 73 -0.88 15.04 9.62
N THR A 74 -0.83 13.76 9.99
CA THR A 74 -0.20 12.72 9.17
C THR A 74 -1.20 11.66 8.72
N PHE A 75 -0.95 11.12 7.54
CA PHE A 75 -1.64 9.95 6.99
C PHE A 75 -0.68 8.78 6.97
N HIS A 76 -1.12 7.63 7.49
CA HIS A 76 -0.34 6.40 7.55
C HIS A 76 -1.02 5.32 6.72
N PHE A 77 -0.23 4.68 5.86
CA PHE A 77 -0.65 3.53 5.05
C PHE A 77 0.19 2.33 5.46
N LYS A 78 -0.46 1.18 5.69
CA LYS A 78 0.25 -0.04 6.04
C LYS A 78 -0.25 -1.21 5.19
N TRP A 79 0.69 -1.85 4.53
CA TRP A 79 0.52 -3.08 3.75
C TRP A 79 1.19 -4.21 4.51
N SER A 80 0.45 -5.29 4.79
CA SER A 80 0.99 -6.45 5.52
C SER A 80 0.61 -7.73 4.81
N GLU A 81 1.62 -8.54 4.45
CA GLU A 81 1.43 -9.85 3.83
C GLU A 81 1.50 -10.93 4.90
N LYS A 82 0.59 -11.90 4.84
CA LYS A 82 0.47 -12.98 5.82
C LYS A 82 0.12 -14.30 5.13
N GLY A 83 0.51 -15.42 5.74
CA GLY A 83 0.13 -16.74 5.27
C GLY A 83 0.88 -17.22 4.04
N GLY A 84 1.88 -16.48 3.60
CA GLY A 84 2.70 -16.86 2.46
C GLY A 84 3.97 -17.62 2.87
N PRO A 85 4.85 -17.89 1.90
CA PRO A 85 6.13 -18.52 2.19
C PRO A 85 7.02 -17.60 3.03
N PRO A 86 8.01 -18.15 3.75
CA PRO A 86 8.98 -17.32 4.47
C PRO A 86 9.65 -16.32 3.55
N VAL A 87 9.81 -15.09 4.02
CA VAL A 87 10.37 -14.00 3.24
C VAL A 87 11.71 -13.59 3.85
N GLY A 88 12.70 -13.36 2.99
CA GLY A 88 13.97 -12.79 3.38
C GLY A 88 14.21 -11.50 2.62
N GLU A 89 15.17 -10.71 3.08
CA GLU A 89 15.55 -9.49 2.39
C GLU A 89 16.08 -9.82 1.00
N PRO A 90 15.58 -9.16 -0.07
CA PRO A 90 16.02 -9.47 -1.42
C PRO A 90 17.48 -9.08 -1.62
N SER A 91 18.22 -9.91 -2.38
CA SER A 91 19.63 -9.65 -2.70
C SER A 91 19.80 -8.47 -3.66
N ARG A 92 18.75 -8.15 -4.42
CA ARG A 92 18.74 -7.00 -5.33
C ARG A 92 17.43 -6.24 -5.18
N ARG A 93 17.53 -4.91 -5.24
CA ARG A 93 16.34 -4.06 -5.32
C ARG A 93 15.89 -3.99 -6.77
N SER A 94 14.64 -4.36 -7.02
CA SER A 94 14.04 -4.27 -8.34
C SER A 94 13.62 -2.82 -8.63
N PHE A 95 13.31 -2.54 -9.90
CA PHE A 95 12.73 -1.26 -10.29
C PHE A 95 11.40 -1.02 -9.57
N GLY A 96 10.59 -2.07 -9.40
CA GLY A 96 9.32 -1.98 -8.67
C GLY A 96 9.52 -1.55 -7.22
N MET A 97 10.54 -2.09 -6.53
CA MET A 97 10.85 -1.66 -5.17
C MET A 97 11.30 -0.20 -5.13
N PHE A 98 12.06 0.22 -6.13
CA PHE A 98 12.47 1.62 -6.26
C PHE A 98 11.25 2.52 -6.41
N LEU A 99 10.26 2.11 -7.23
CA LEU A 99 9.02 2.88 -7.40
C LEU A 99 8.23 2.98 -6.10
N ILE A 100 8.18 1.90 -5.30
CA ILE A 100 7.51 1.90 -4.01
C ILE A 100 8.19 2.90 -3.07
N GLU A 101 9.52 2.83 -2.95
CA GLU A 101 10.28 3.66 -2.02
C GLU A 101 10.35 5.12 -2.45
N ARG A 102 10.42 5.38 -3.75
CA ARG A 102 10.64 6.71 -4.32
C ARG A 102 9.40 7.31 -4.99
N GLY A 103 8.28 6.60 -4.97
CA GLY A 103 7.06 7.05 -5.61
C GLY A 103 6.22 7.97 -4.74
N PHE A 104 5.08 7.43 -4.31
CA PHE A 104 4.07 8.20 -3.58
C PHE A 104 4.63 8.96 -2.37
N ALA A 105 5.36 8.25 -1.48
CA ALA A 105 5.83 8.86 -0.25
C ALA A 105 6.79 10.03 -0.50
N GLN A 106 7.79 9.83 -1.35
CA GLN A 106 8.77 10.87 -1.62
C GLN A 106 8.16 12.07 -2.34
N GLN A 107 7.24 11.81 -3.25
CA GLN A 107 6.55 12.86 -4.01
C GLN A 107 5.73 13.78 -3.12
N PHE A 108 5.22 13.27 -2.00
CA PHE A 108 4.39 14.03 -1.07
C PHE A 108 5.06 14.28 0.28
N SER A 109 6.39 14.36 0.28
CA SER A 109 7.20 14.73 1.44
C SER A 109 7.07 13.76 2.61
N GLY A 110 6.89 12.49 2.31
CA GLY A 110 6.76 11.44 3.31
C GLY A 110 7.92 10.47 3.32
N SER A 111 7.70 9.34 3.96
CA SER A 111 8.69 8.28 4.09
C SER A 111 8.06 6.91 3.88
N THR A 112 8.88 5.97 3.39
CA THR A 112 8.48 4.58 3.19
C THR A 112 9.43 3.67 3.96
N ARG A 113 8.87 2.68 4.66
CA ARG A 113 9.65 1.64 5.33
C ARG A 113 9.20 0.28 4.83
N MET A 114 10.13 -0.47 4.24
CA MET A 114 9.91 -1.85 3.82
C MET A 114 10.59 -2.77 4.81
N ARG A 115 9.85 -3.77 5.31
CA ARG A 115 10.38 -4.80 6.21
C ARG A 115 10.10 -6.16 5.63
N PHE A 116 11.13 -6.98 5.54
CA PHE A 116 11.04 -8.34 5.01
C PHE A 116 11.13 -9.31 6.18
N LYS A 117 10.00 -9.47 6.89
CA LYS A 117 9.92 -10.35 8.06
C LYS A 117 9.68 -11.79 7.61
N PRO A 118 10.14 -12.81 8.38
CA PRO A 118 9.81 -14.19 8.05
C PRO A 118 8.31 -14.45 7.91
N SER A 119 7.48 -13.69 8.62
CA SER A 119 6.02 -13.79 8.57
C SER A 119 5.41 -13.14 7.33
N GLY A 120 6.16 -12.31 6.61
CA GLY A 120 5.69 -11.62 5.41
C GLY A 120 6.25 -10.22 5.26
N VAL A 121 6.02 -9.64 4.10
CA VAL A 121 6.45 -8.27 3.80
C VAL A 121 5.52 -7.27 4.46
N VAL A 122 6.10 -6.23 5.06
CA VAL A 122 5.35 -5.11 5.63
C VAL A 122 5.88 -3.83 4.98
N CYS A 123 4.98 -3.03 4.43
CA CYS A 123 5.30 -1.72 3.87
C CYS A 123 4.50 -0.65 4.61
N GLU A 124 5.19 0.33 5.17
CA GLU A 124 4.54 1.44 5.86
C GLU A 124 4.94 2.75 5.20
N ILE A 125 3.93 3.58 4.92
CA ILE A 125 4.13 4.89 4.29
C ILE A 125 3.46 5.95 5.15
N ASP A 126 4.22 6.99 5.45
CA ASP A 126 3.73 8.14 6.19
C ASP A 126 3.91 9.40 5.34
N VAL A 127 2.84 10.18 5.19
CA VAL A 127 2.87 11.45 4.46
C VAL A 127 2.06 12.50 5.22
N PRO A 128 2.37 13.80 5.04
CA PRO A 128 1.52 14.85 5.57
C PRO A 128 0.11 14.75 4.98
N LEU A 129 -0.90 14.76 5.82
CA LEU A 129 -2.30 14.65 5.38
C LEU A 129 -2.66 15.78 4.40
N ALA A 130 -2.21 17.00 4.69
CA ALA A 130 -2.50 18.16 3.85
C ALA A 130 -1.96 18.03 2.43
N ALA A 131 -0.90 17.22 2.24
CA ALA A 131 -0.31 17.02 0.91
C ALA A 131 -1.15 16.14 0.00
N ILE A 132 -2.00 15.28 0.56
CA ILE A 132 -2.74 14.29 -0.21
C ILE A 132 -4.25 14.46 -0.14
N GLU A 133 -4.76 15.16 0.85
CA GLU A 133 -6.20 15.34 1.03
C GLU A 133 -6.74 16.39 0.07
N GLU A 134 -7.91 16.10 -0.51
CA GLU A 134 -8.58 17.06 -1.37
C GLU A 134 -9.14 18.21 -0.53
N GLN A 135 -8.75 19.43 -0.90
CA GLN A 135 -9.26 20.63 -0.27
C GLN A 135 -10.64 20.92 -0.86
N ILE A 136 -11.64 21.01 0.02
CA ILE A 136 -12.98 21.40 -0.40
C ILE A 136 -13.02 22.93 -0.29
N ALA A 137 -13.20 23.61 -1.43
CA ALA A 137 -13.36 25.05 -1.45
C ALA A 137 -14.74 25.41 -0.89
N ASP A 138 -14.76 26.31 0.08
CA ASP A 138 -16.01 26.83 0.63
C ASP A 138 -16.70 27.81 -0.34
#